data_0096cf770a35bd4c55ab3bce9ee44434
#
_entry.id   0096cf770a35bd4c55ab3bce9ee44434
#
_cell.length_a   1.000
_cell.length_b   1.000
_cell.length_c   1.000
_cell.angle_alpha   90.00
_cell.angle_beta   90.00
_cell.angle_gamma   90.00
#
_symmetry.space_group_name_H-M   'P 1'
#
loop_
_entity.id
_entity.type
_entity.pdbx_description
1 polymer ?
#
loop_
_entity_poly.entity_id
_entity_poly.type
_entity_poly.pdbx_seq_one_letter_code
_entity_poly.pdbx_strand_id
1 'polypeptide(L)'
;NDKDELDINFLKDFIDKLELKAGGNPIQCRDYQFNAICEALVNKRNILLSPTGSGKSLIIYIIARYLLTKVKKKILIIVPTTSLVQQMYSDFEDYGLDSEKAIHRIYSGKEKSTKQPIVVSTWQSIYKLPKKWFDQFSVIFGDEVHGFKSKSLVMIMDKASEVPYRFGTTGTLDGKLVHELTLQGSFGPVYKVTTTQ
;
A
#
# COMPACT_ATOMS: atom_id res chain seq x y z
N ASN A 1 -25.00 -7.07 5.48
CA ASN A 1 -24.41 -6.75 6.77
C ASN A 1 -23.70 -5.40 6.69
N ASP A 2 -24.40 -4.35 7.13
CA ASP A 2 -24.03 -2.94 7.05
C ASP A 2 -22.85 -2.53 7.96
N LYS A 3 -22.04 -3.47 8.42
CA LYS A 3 -20.96 -3.18 9.37
C LYS A 3 -19.67 -2.67 8.74
N ASP A 4 -19.58 -2.68 7.42
CA ASP A 4 -18.34 -2.32 6.71
C ASP A 4 -18.52 -1.11 5.79
N GLU A 5 -19.57 -0.32 5.97
CA GLU A 5 -19.77 0.88 5.18
C GLU A 5 -18.78 1.97 5.61
N LEU A 6 -18.08 2.56 4.63
CA LEU A 6 -17.11 3.61 4.88
C LEU A 6 -17.81 4.92 5.28
N ASP A 7 -17.47 5.44 6.45
CA ASP A 7 -17.93 6.76 6.89
C ASP A 7 -17.03 7.84 6.27
N ILE A 8 -17.54 8.50 5.24
CA ILE A 8 -16.81 9.53 4.48
C ILE A 8 -16.46 10.73 5.36
N ASN A 9 -17.38 11.16 6.24
CA ASN A 9 -17.14 12.30 7.11
C ASN A 9 -16.06 11.98 8.16
N PHE A 10 -16.09 10.78 8.70
CA PHE A 10 -15.05 10.32 9.61
C PHE A 10 -13.68 10.30 8.91
N LEU A 11 -13.62 9.79 7.68
CA LEU A 11 -12.39 9.73 6.91
C LEU A 11 -11.83 11.13 6.62
N LYS A 12 -12.68 12.07 6.22
CA LYS A 12 -12.26 13.46 6.00
C LYS A 12 -11.67 14.09 7.26
N ASP A 13 -12.34 13.91 8.39
CA ASP A 13 -11.89 14.41 9.68
C ASP A 13 -10.57 13.75 10.08
N PHE A 14 -10.44 12.44 9.87
CA PHE A 14 -9.21 11.70 10.14
C PHE A 14 -8.04 12.27 9.32
N ILE A 15 -8.24 12.52 8.02
CA ILE A 15 -7.20 13.07 7.15
C ILE A 15 -6.78 14.46 7.62
N ASP A 16 -7.74 15.31 7.98
CA ASP A 16 -7.46 16.65 8.50
C ASP A 16 -6.60 16.59 9.77
N LYS A 17 -6.91 15.67 10.66
CA LYS A 17 -6.16 15.48 11.91
C LYS A 17 -4.76 14.89 11.73
N LEU A 18 -4.46 14.31 10.58
CA LEU A 18 -3.11 13.87 10.26
C LEU A 18 -2.13 15.03 10.12
N GLU A 19 -2.64 16.24 9.84
CA GLU A 19 -1.81 17.43 9.64
C GLU A 19 -0.70 17.17 8.61
N LEU A 20 -1.11 16.70 7.44
CA LEU A 20 -0.20 16.30 6.36
C LEU A 20 0.78 17.41 5.98
N LYS A 21 2.03 17.04 5.75
CA LYS A 21 3.07 17.97 5.30
C LYS A 21 3.99 17.29 4.29
N ALA A 22 4.68 18.12 3.52
CA ALA A 22 5.72 17.70 2.59
C ALA A 22 6.76 18.80 2.53
N GLY A 23 8.03 18.43 2.67
CA GLY A 23 9.11 19.41 2.75
C GLY A 23 8.95 20.41 3.90
N GLY A 24 8.31 20.01 4.99
CA GLY A 24 8.04 20.88 6.13
C GLY A 24 6.85 21.83 5.97
N ASN A 25 6.21 21.85 4.81
CA ASN A 25 5.05 22.71 4.52
C ASN A 25 3.75 21.93 4.58
N PRO A 26 2.68 22.52 5.13
CA PRO A 26 1.37 21.88 5.10
C PRO A 26 0.90 21.57 3.68
N ILE A 27 0.33 20.37 3.50
CA ILE A 27 -0.30 19.98 2.24
C ILE A 27 -1.70 19.46 2.52
N GLN A 28 -2.50 19.34 1.48
CA GLN A 28 -3.84 18.78 1.57
C GLN A 28 -4.00 17.59 0.63
N CYS A 29 -4.79 16.63 1.05
CA CYS A 29 -5.25 15.55 0.19
C CYS A 29 -6.14 16.15 -0.91
N ARG A 30 -5.79 15.91 -2.16
CA ARG A 30 -6.57 16.42 -3.31
C ARG A 30 -7.80 15.55 -3.54
N ASP A 31 -8.81 16.09 -4.22
CA ASP A 31 -10.08 15.40 -4.45
C ASP A 31 -9.88 14.06 -5.16
N TYR A 32 -9.04 14.00 -6.20
CA TYR A 32 -8.80 12.76 -6.90
C TYR A 32 -8.07 11.72 -6.05
N GLN A 33 -7.20 12.16 -5.13
CA GLN A 33 -6.54 11.27 -4.16
C GLN A 33 -7.55 10.73 -3.16
N PHE A 34 -8.42 11.59 -2.66
CA PHE A 34 -9.49 11.20 -1.75
C PHE A 34 -10.43 10.17 -2.39
N ASN A 35 -10.80 10.37 -3.64
CA ASN A 35 -11.63 9.43 -4.38
C ASN A 35 -10.97 8.06 -4.51
N ALA A 36 -9.67 8.03 -4.81
CA ALA A 36 -8.90 6.78 -4.89
C ALA A 36 -8.85 6.07 -3.53
N ILE A 37 -8.66 6.81 -2.46
CA ILE A 37 -8.64 6.28 -1.09
C ILE A 37 -9.99 5.66 -0.73
N CYS A 38 -11.09 6.36 -1.01
CA CYS A 38 -12.43 5.84 -0.76
C CYS A 38 -12.69 4.55 -1.53
N GLU A 39 -12.35 4.53 -2.82
CA GLU A 39 -12.51 3.36 -3.68
C GLU A 39 -11.75 2.15 -3.11
N ALA A 40 -10.50 2.35 -2.75
CA ALA A 40 -9.67 1.29 -2.17
C ALA A 40 -10.25 0.75 -0.86
N LEU A 41 -10.67 1.64 0.04
CA LEU A 41 -11.21 1.24 1.35
C LEU A 41 -12.55 0.52 1.24
N VAL A 42 -13.41 0.91 0.31
CA VAL A 42 -14.69 0.25 0.06
C VAL A 42 -14.48 -1.14 -0.54
N ASN A 43 -13.64 -1.24 -1.56
CA ASN A 43 -13.42 -2.49 -2.27
C ASN A 43 -12.51 -3.47 -1.52
N LYS A 44 -11.64 -2.97 -0.66
CA LYS A 44 -10.62 -3.75 0.07
C LYS A 44 -9.55 -4.38 -0.84
N ARG A 45 -9.82 -4.56 -2.10
CA ARG A 45 -8.92 -5.11 -3.12
C ARG A 45 -9.01 -4.27 -4.38
N ASN A 46 -7.92 -3.58 -4.72
CA ASN A 46 -7.83 -2.77 -5.94
C ASN A 46 -6.41 -2.70 -6.47
N ILE A 47 -6.29 -2.52 -7.77
CA ILE A 47 -5.11 -1.97 -8.40
C ILE A 47 -5.40 -0.50 -8.68
N LEU A 48 -4.58 0.38 -8.13
CA LEU A 48 -4.66 1.81 -8.40
C LEU A 48 -3.71 2.14 -9.55
N LEU A 49 -4.26 2.39 -10.71
CA LEU A 49 -3.49 2.88 -11.87
C LEU A 49 -3.30 4.38 -11.68
N SER A 50 -2.10 4.76 -11.26
CA SER A 50 -1.79 6.10 -10.79
C SER A 50 -0.68 6.70 -11.64
N PRO A 51 -0.98 7.71 -12.48
CA PRO A 51 0.02 8.33 -13.33
C PRO A 51 1.08 9.06 -12.51
N THR A 52 2.25 9.27 -13.13
CA THR A 52 3.34 10.06 -12.55
C THR A 52 2.84 11.43 -12.10
N GLY A 53 3.23 11.83 -10.89
CA GLY A 53 2.83 13.12 -10.33
C GLY A 53 1.46 13.13 -9.65
N SER A 54 0.79 11.98 -9.52
CA SER A 54 -0.52 11.90 -8.86
C SER A 54 -0.44 11.91 -7.33
N GLY A 55 0.77 11.87 -6.74
CA GLY A 55 0.92 11.75 -5.30
C GLY A 55 0.57 10.35 -4.78
N LYS A 56 1.00 9.33 -5.49
CA LYS A 56 0.74 7.92 -5.17
C LYS A 56 1.18 7.54 -3.76
N SER A 57 2.36 7.96 -3.33
CA SER A 57 2.86 7.63 -1.98
C SER A 57 2.00 8.25 -0.89
N LEU A 58 1.40 9.40 -1.14
CA LEU A 58 0.45 10.02 -0.20
C LEU A 58 -0.83 9.21 -0.09
N ILE A 59 -1.34 8.68 -1.20
CA ILE A 59 -2.52 7.78 -1.20
C ILE A 59 -2.21 6.55 -0.34
N ILE A 60 -1.07 5.90 -0.56
CA ILE A 60 -0.65 4.73 0.24
C ILE A 60 -0.53 5.11 1.72
N TYR A 61 0.09 6.25 2.02
CA TYR A 61 0.29 6.74 3.37
C TYR A 61 -1.04 6.94 4.11
N ILE A 62 -2.00 7.60 3.49
CA ILE A 62 -3.30 7.88 4.11
C ILE A 62 -4.06 6.58 4.35
N ILE A 63 -4.10 5.68 3.37
CA ILE A 63 -4.75 4.37 3.54
C ILE A 63 -4.10 3.59 4.69
N ALA A 64 -2.77 3.55 4.74
CA ALA A 64 -2.04 2.86 5.79
C ALA A 64 -2.34 3.45 7.17
N ARG A 65 -2.29 4.78 7.30
CA ARG A 65 -2.57 5.45 8.57
C ARG A 65 -4.00 5.20 9.05
N TYR A 66 -4.96 5.26 8.12
CA TYR A 66 -6.36 4.98 8.44
C TYR A 66 -6.54 3.53 8.88
N LEU A 67 -6.01 2.58 8.14
CA LEU A 67 -6.17 1.16 8.44
C LEU A 67 -5.46 0.75 9.73
N LEU A 68 -4.37 1.41 10.12
CA LEU A 68 -3.75 1.16 11.42
C LEU A 68 -4.72 1.40 12.59
N THR A 69 -5.73 2.25 12.40
CA THR A 69 -6.77 2.48 13.43
C THR A 69 -7.87 1.42 13.42
N LYS A 70 -7.98 0.64 12.35
CA LYS A 70 -9.08 -0.31 12.12
C LYS A 70 -8.67 -1.77 12.24
N VAL A 71 -7.43 -2.10 11.89
CA VAL A 71 -6.96 -3.49 11.88
C VAL A 71 -6.10 -3.78 13.12
N LYS A 72 -6.05 -5.05 13.52
CA LYS A 72 -5.27 -5.49 14.68
C LYS A 72 -3.87 -5.95 14.31
N LYS A 73 -3.67 -6.35 13.07
CA LYS A 73 -2.40 -6.86 12.57
C LYS A 73 -1.63 -5.78 11.81
N LYS A 74 -0.42 -6.13 11.37
CA LYS A 74 0.49 -5.20 10.72
C LYS A 74 0.12 -4.93 9.27
N ILE A 75 0.79 -3.93 8.69
CA ILE A 75 0.71 -3.56 7.29
C ILE A 75 2.03 -3.90 6.60
N LEU A 76 1.94 -4.58 5.46
CA LEU A 76 3.09 -4.91 4.62
C LEU A 76 3.02 -4.08 3.33
N ILE A 77 4.10 -3.38 3.01
CA ILE A 77 4.28 -2.65 1.75
C ILE A 77 5.43 -3.29 1.00
N ILE A 78 5.15 -3.85 -0.16
CA ILE A 78 6.12 -4.57 -0.98
C ILE A 78 6.49 -3.71 -2.17
N VAL A 79 7.80 -3.57 -2.41
CA VAL A 79 8.34 -2.74 -3.49
C VAL A 79 9.37 -3.54 -4.30
N PRO A 80 9.66 -3.13 -5.56
CA PRO A 80 10.58 -3.90 -6.40
C PRO A 80 12.08 -3.69 -6.12
N THR A 81 12.48 -2.61 -5.44
CA THR A 81 13.90 -2.28 -5.25
C THR A 81 14.20 -1.76 -3.85
N THR A 82 15.45 -1.91 -3.42
CA THR A 82 15.94 -1.33 -2.16
C THR A 82 15.80 0.19 -2.13
N SER A 83 16.04 0.87 -3.25
CA SER A 83 15.85 2.32 -3.34
C SER A 83 14.42 2.73 -3.02
N LEU A 84 13.43 1.95 -3.48
CA LEU A 84 12.02 2.22 -3.21
C LEU A 84 11.64 1.93 -1.75
N VAL A 85 12.32 0.98 -1.08
CA VAL A 85 12.15 0.80 0.37
C VAL A 85 12.55 2.08 1.11
N GLN A 86 13.71 2.64 0.78
CA GLN A 86 14.20 3.87 1.41
C GLN A 86 13.30 5.07 1.07
N GLN A 87 12.84 5.14 -0.17
CA GLN A 87 11.96 6.23 -0.61
C GLN A 87 10.62 6.21 0.14
N MET A 88 10.01 5.04 0.29
CA MET A 88 8.75 4.89 1.03
C MET A 88 8.91 5.30 2.49
N TYR A 89 9.99 4.88 3.12
CA TYR A 89 10.34 5.26 4.49
C TYR A 89 10.47 6.78 4.63
N SER A 90 11.20 7.41 3.72
CA SER A 90 11.42 8.86 3.72
C SER A 90 10.14 9.64 3.43
N ASP A 91 9.33 9.19 2.48
CA ASP A 91 8.06 9.84 2.13
C ASP A 91 7.11 9.84 3.33
N PHE A 92 6.99 8.72 4.02
CA PHE A 92 6.11 8.60 5.19
C PHE A 92 6.58 9.53 6.32
N GLU A 93 7.88 9.63 6.53
CA GLU A 93 8.43 10.55 7.52
C GLU A 93 8.16 12.01 7.14
N ASP A 94 8.31 12.33 5.87
CA ASP A 94 8.05 13.67 5.33
C ASP A 94 6.57 14.06 5.51
N TYR A 95 5.65 13.11 5.36
CA TYR A 95 4.21 13.34 5.57
C TYR A 95 3.81 13.50 7.04
N GLY A 96 4.66 13.10 7.97
CA GLY A 96 4.43 13.30 9.40
C GLY A 96 4.51 12.08 10.31
N LEU A 97 4.86 10.90 9.76
CA LEU A 97 5.04 9.70 10.58
C LEU A 97 6.44 9.67 11.19
N ASP A 98 6.56 9.21 12.42
CA ASP A 98 7.86 8.82 12.98
C ASP A 98 8.24 7.45 12.39
N SER A 99 8.90 7.46 11.23
CA SER A 99 9.22 6.24 10.49
C SER A 99 10.18 5.33 11.25
N GLU A 100 11.08 5.88 12.04
CA GLU A 100 12.00 5.08 12.85
C GLU A 100 11.25 4.19 13.85
N LYS A 101 10.21 4.71 14.47
CA LYS A 101 9.38 3.95 15.41
C LYS A 101 8.38 3.03 14.73
N ALA A 102 7.84 3.44 13.58
CA ALA A 102 6.68 2.79 12.99
C ALA A 102 7.02 1.82 11.85
N ILE A 103 8.14 2.01 11.15
CA ILE A 103 8.47 1.26 9.95
C ILE A 103 9.70 0.39 10.14
N HIS A 104 9.53 -0.90 9.89
CA HIS A 104 10.64 -1.86 9.76
C HIS A 104 10.93 -2.07 8.28
N ARG A 105 12.20 -1.91 7.88
CA ARG A 105 12.64 -2.07 6.49
C ARG A 105 13.34 -3.40 6.31
N ILE A 106 12.93 -4.15 5.28
CA ILE A 106 13.54 -5.44 4.93
C ILE A 106 14.12 -5.36 3.52
N TYR A 107 15.44 -5.52 3.43
CA TYR A 107 16.21 -5.61 2.17
C TYR A 107 17.56 -6.22 2.46
N SER A 108 18.17 -6.85 1.47
CA SER A 108 19.58 -7.33 1.54
C SER A 108 19.92 -8.04 2.87
N GLY A 109 19.14 -9.02 3.27
CA GLY A 109 19.42 -9.83 4.46
C GLY A 109 19.08 -9.19 5.81
N LYS A 110 18.38 -8.07 5.82
CA LYS A 110 17.88 -7.48 7.06
C LYS A 110 16.91 -8.41 7.79
N GLU A 111 16.81 -8.23 9.11
CA GLU A 111 15.94 -9.02 9.98
C GLU A 111 14.49 -9.04 9.48
N LYS A 112 13.86 -10.22 9.47
CA LYS A 112 12.49 -10.41 8.99
C LYS A 112 11.43 -10.24 10.07
N SER A 113 11.82 -10.32 11.35
CA SER A 113 10.91 -10.19 12.49
C SER A 113 10.92 -8.78 13.03
N THR A 114 9.75 -8.29 13.43
CA THR A 114 9.62 -6.97 14.03
C THR A 114 8.33 -6.85 14.83
N LYS A 115 8.32 -5.94 15.79
CA LYS A 115 7.11 -5.52 16.51
C LYS A 115 6.50 -4.24 15.92
N GLN A 116 7.19 -3.60 14.97
CA GLN A 116 6.71 -2.37 14.36
C GLN A 116 5.46 -2.62 13.50
N PRO A 117 4.53 -1.67 13.46
CA PRO A 117 3.23 -1.91 12.79
C PRO A 117 3.28 -1.90 11.27
N ILE A 118 4.31 -1.30 10.67
CA ILE A 118 4.46 -1.23 9.21
C ILE A 118 5.77 -1.89 8.83
N VAL A 119 5.71 -2.78 7.84
CA VAL A 119 6.88 -3.42 7.24
C VAL A 119 6.96 -2.99 5.78
N VAL A 120 8.10 -2.45 5.36
CA VAL A 120 8.37 -2.13 3.95
C VAL A 120 9.50 -3.04 3.48
N SER A 121 9.26 -3.82 2.45
CA SER A 121 10.17 -4.87 2.01
C SER A 121 10.28 -4.93 0.49
N THR A 122 11.46 -5.32 0.00
CA THR A 122 11.56 -5.79 -1.38
C THR A 122 10.88 -7.15 -1.50
N TRP A 123 10.29 -7.45 -2.68
CA TRP A 123 9.66 -8.75 -2.89
C TRP A 123 10.69 -9.89 -2.86
N GLN A 124 11.92 -9.63 -3.28
CA GLN A 124 13.00 -10.60 -3.31
C GLN A 124 13.38 -11.11 -1.91
N SER A 125 13.22 -10.25 -0.91
CA SER A 125 13.58 -10.59 0.47
C SER A 125 12.58 -11.51 1.15
N ILE A 126 11.34 -11.58 0.68
CA ILE A 126 10.24 -12.23 1.42
C ILE A 126 9.50 -13.31 0.64
N TYR A 127 9.65 -13.42 -0.68
CA TYR A 127 8.80 -14.32 -1.48
C TYR A 127 8.95 -15.81 -1.13
N LYS A 128 10.07 -16.21 -0.54
CA LYS A 128 10.33 -17.59 -0.11
C LYS A 128 9.94 -17.85 1.36
N LEU A 129 9.53 -16.81 2.10
CA LEU A 129 9.14 -17.00 3.49
C LEU A 129 7.86 -17.83 3.61
N PRO A 130 7.68 -18.55 4.74
CA PRO A 130 6.51 -19.41 4.91
C PRO A 130 5.22 -18.61 5.11
N LYS A 131 4.07 -19.27 4.88
CA LYS A 131 2.74 -18.69 5.09
C LYS A 131 2.61 -18.05 6.48
N LYS A 132 3.17 -18.67 7.51
CA LYS A 132 3.13 -18.16 8.88
C LYS A 132 3.67 -16.73 9.00
N TRP A 133 4.70 -16.37 8.22
CA TRP A 133 5.24 -15.02 8.24
C TRP A 133 4.23 -14.01 7.70
N PHE A 134 3.46 -14.40 6.66
CA PHE A 134 2.44 -13.53 6.07
C PHE A 134 1.17 -13.41 6.91
N ASP A 135 0.92 -14.34 7.81
CA ASP A 135 -0.27 -14.34 8.68
C ASP A 135 -0.28 -13.16 9.68
N GLN A 136 0.84 -12.50 9.88
CA GLN A 136 0.93 -11.34 10.77
C GLN A 136 0.37 -10.04 10.19
N PHE A 137 -0.07 -10.05 8.94
CA PHE A 137 -0.53 -8.84 8.23
C PHE A 137 -2.04 -8.88 7.99
N SER A 138 -2.68 -7.70 8.13
CA SER A 138 -4.07 -7.48 7.72
C SER A 138 -4.17 -6.72 6.40
N VAL A 139 -3.09 -6.07 5.99
CA VAL A 139 -3.04 -5.22 4.80
C VAL A 139 -1.76 -5.50 4.04
N ILE A 140 -1.87 -5.65 2.73
CA ILE A 140 -0.72 -5.74 1.82
C ILE A 140 -0.88 -4.69 0.73
N PHE A 141 0.17 -3.87 0.57
CA PHE A 141 0.37 -3.01 -0.60
C PHE A 141 1.48 -3.60 -1.46
N GLY A 142 1.24 -3.67 -2.76
CA GLY A 142 2.29 -3.86 -3.74
C GLY A 142 2.49 -2.56 -4.50
N ASP A 143 3.61 -1.87 -4.29
CA ASP A 143 3.91 -0.64 -5.00
C ASP A 143 4.73 -0.93 -6.25
N GLU A 144 4.44 -0.23 -7.35
CA GLU A 144 5.07 -0.47 -8.65
C GLU A 144 4.99 -1.95 -9.05
N VAL A 145 3.78 -2.52 -8.98
CA VAL A 145 3.56 -3.97 -9.13
C VAL A 145 3.99 -4.51 -10.49
N HIS A 146 4.04 -3.67 -11.53
CA HIS A 146 4.57 -4.05 -12.84
C HIS A 146 6.05 -4.44 -12.80
N GLY A 147 6.79 -4.00 -11.79
CA GLY A 147 8.20 -4.35 -11.57
C GLY A 147 8.41 -5.68 -10.85
N PHE A 148 7.34 -6.37 -10.46
CA PHE A 148 7.45 -7.66 -9.77
C PHE A 148 7.52 -8.80 -10.79
N LYS A 149 8.28 -9.86 -10.47
CA LYS A 149 8.17 -11.12 -11.23
C LYS A 149 6.82 -11.75 -10.91
N SER A 150 6.04 -12.07 -11.95
CA SER A 150 4.68 -12.63 -11.80
C SER A 150 4.66 -13.88 -10.93
N LYS A 151 5.62 -14.79 -11.12
CA LYS A 151 5.71 -16.04 -10.34
C LYS A 151 5.94 -15.75 -8.85
N SER A 152 6.83 -14.82 -8.53
CA SER A 152 7.12 -14.45 -7.14
C SER A 152 5.95 -13.75 -6.48
N LEU A 153 5.25 -12.89 -7.22
CA LEU A 153 4.03 -12.22 -6.75
C LEU A 153 2.94 -13.25 -6.42
N VAL A 154 2.71 -14.22 -7.31
CA VAL A 154 1.73 -15.30 -7.07
C VAL A 154 2.10 -16.08 -5.82
N MET A 155 3.38 -16.43 -5.63
CA MET A 155 3.84 -17.12 -4.42
C MET A 155 3.51 -16.33 -3.14
N ILE A 156 3.78 -15.04 -3.15
CA ILE A 156 3.46 -14.16 -2.00
C ILE A 156 1.96 -14.12 -1.75
N MET A 157 1.17 -13.88 -2.78
CA MET A 157 -0.27 -13.67 -2.63
C MET A 157 -1.01 -14.97 -2.28
N ASP A 158 -0.51 -16.12 -2.71
CA ASP A 158 -1.04 -17.42 -2.28
C ASP A 158 -0.81 -17.65 -0.78
N LYS A 159 0.36 -17.31 -0.28
CA LYS A 159 0.67 -17.39 1.15
C LYS A 159 -0.12 -16.37 1.97
N ALA A 160 -0.50 -15.26 1.37
CA ALA A 160 -1.26 -14.18 1.98
C ALA A 160 -2.76 -14.26 1.67
N SER A 161 -3.27 -15.45 1.36
CA SER A 161 -4.65 -15.66 0.91
C SER A 161 -5.72 -15.13 1.87
N GLU A 162 -5.42 -15.09 3.16
CA GLU A 162 -6.35 -14.64 4.20
C GLU A 162 -6.23 -13.16 4.56
N VAL A 163 -5.30 -12.44 3.93
CA VAL A 163 -5.14 -10.99 4.16
C VAL A 163 -6.30 -10.24 3.49
N PRO A 164 -7.16 -9.55 4.26
CA PRO A 164 -8.39 -8.98 3.71
C PRO A 164 -8.18 -7.76 2.81
N TYR A 165 -7.18 -6.93 3.08
CA TYR A 165 -6.91 -5.71 2.31
C TYR A 165 -5.70 -5.92 1.43
N ARG A 166 -5.89 -5.78 0.10
CA ARG A 166 -4.82 -5.98 -0.89
C ARG A 166 -4.87 -4.88 -1.92
N PHE A 167 -3.86 -4.05 -1.95
CA PHE A 167 -3.78 -2.90 -2.86
C PHE A 167 -2.51 -2.99 -3.69
N GLY A 168 -2.67 -2.93 -5.01
CA GLY A 168 -1.55 -2.78 -5.92
C GLY A 168 -1.54 -1.36 -6.47
N THR A 169 -0.37 -0.78 -6.68
CA THR A 169 -0.22 0.49 -7.39
C THR A 169 0.71 0.31 -8.57
N THR A 170 0.41 0.98 -9.66
CA THR A 170 1.27 0.99 -10.84
C THR A 170 1.04 2.27 -11.64
N GLY A 171 2.10 2.77 -12.28
CA GLY A 171 1.98 3.92 -13.18
C GLY A 171 1.45 3.53 -14.54
N THR A 172 1.67 2.30 -14.97
CA THR A 172 1.25 1.78 -16.27
C THR A 172 0.88 0.31 -16.17
N LEU A 173 -0.02 -0.13 -17.07
CA LEU A 173 -0.20 -1.54 -17.37
C LEU A 173 0.52 -1.80 -18.69
N ASP A 174 1.29 -2.90 -18.76
CA ASP A 174 2.21 -3.15 -19.88
C ASP A 174 1.53 -3.71 -21.14
N GLY A 175 0.22 -3.85 -21.12
CA GLY A 175 -0.57 -4.38 -22.25
C GLY A 175 -0.47 -5.89 -22.41
N LYS A 176 0.30 -6.61 -21.61
CA LYS A 176 0.35 -8.07 -21.64
C LYS A 176 -0.81 -8.64 -20.84
N LEU A 177 -1.77 -9.22 -21.53
CA LEU A 177 -3.00 -9.72 -20.91
C LEU A 177 -2.75 -10.69 -19.74
N VAL A 178 -1.81 -11.62 -19.91
CA VAL A 178 -1.50 -12.60 -18.84
C VAL A 178 -0.99 -11.92 -17.58
N HIS A 179 -0.11 -10.93 -17.74
CA HIS A 179 0.42 -10.16 -16.61
C HIS A 179 -0.68 -9.34 -15.93
N GLU A 180 -1.52 -8.67 -16.70
CA GLU A 180 -2.64 -7.89 -16.17
C GLU A 180 -3.64 -8.78 -15.42
N LEU A 181 -3.97 -9.96 -15.96
CA LEU A 181 -4.85 -10.91 -15.29
C LEU A 181 -4.24 -11.43 -13.98
N THR A 182 -2.94 -11.67 -13.95
CA THR A 182 -2.23 -12.06 -12.74
C THR A 182 -2.33 -10.97 -11.66
N LEU A 183 -2.11 -9.72 -12.03
CA LEU A 183 -2.23 -8.59 -11.11
C LEU A 183 -3.65 -8.44 -10.58
N GLN A 184 -4.66 -8.54 -11.44
CA GLN A 184 -6.06 -8.45 -11.02
C GLN A 184 -6.46 -9.61 -10.11
N GLY A 185 -5.98 -10.82 -10.39
CA GLY A 185 -6.20 -11.97 -9.51
C GLY A 185 -5.56 -11.79 -8.13
N SER A 186 -4.44 -11.10 -8.05
CA SER A 186 -3.72 -10.83 -6.81
C SER A 186 -4.33 -9.70 -5.99
N PHE A 187 -4.74 -8.60 -6.64
CA PHE A 187 -5.13 -7.36 -5.98
C PHE A 187 -6.57 -6.92 -6.24
N GLY A 188 -7.26 -7.51 -7.20
CA GLY A 188 -8.62 -7.10 -7.55
C GLY A 188 -8.69 -6.17 -8.77
N PRO A 189 -9.85 -5.53 -8.98
CA PRO A 189 -10.07 -4.74 -10.19
C PRO A 189 -9.21 -3.48 -10.25
N VAL A 190 -8.99 -3.00 -11.46
CA VAL A 190 -8.24 -1.77 -11.72
C VAL A 190 -9.12 -0.56 -11.49
N TYR A 191 -8.63 0.39 -10.71
CA TYR A 191 -9.19 1.73 -10.56
C TYR A 191 -8.21 2.74 -11.15
N LYS A 192 -8.66 3.52 -12.11
CA LYS A 192 -7.83 4.56 -12.73
C LYS A 192 -7.91 5.84 -11.91
N VAL A 193 -6.79 6.24 -11.32
CA VAL A 193 -6.68 7.51 -10.59
C VAL A 193 -6.62 8.62 -11.63
N THR A 194 -7.66 9.46 -11.69
CA THR A 194 -7.72 10.57 -12.66
C THR A 194 -7.36 11.88 -11.98
N THR A 195 -6.34 12.54 -12.52
CA THR A 195 -5.86 13.84 -12.03
C THR A 195 -6.53 15.03 -12.73
N THR A 196 -7.29 14.77 -13.78
CA THR A 196 -8.07 15.78 -14.49
C THR A 196 -9.40 16.01 -13.79
N GLN A 197 -9.71 17.27 -13.56
CA GLN A 197 -11.00 17.72 -13.04
C GLN A 197 -12.07 17.68 -14.12
#